data_ac4e6c0ed1eb72f1030a97d5951b3cb3
#
_entry.id   ac4e6c0ed1eb72f1030a97d5951b3cb3
#
_cell.length_a   1.000
_cell.length_b   1.000
_cell.length_c   1.000
_cell.angle_alpha   90.00
_cell.angle_beta   90.00
_cell.angle_gamma   90.00
#
_symmetry.space_group_name_H-M   'P 1'
#
loop_
_entity.id
_entity.type
_entity.pdbx_description
1 polymer ?
#
loop_
_entity_poly.entity_id
_entity_poly.type
_entity_poly.pdbx_seq_one_letter_code
_entity_poly.pdbx_strand_id
1 'polypeptide(L)'
;MIIVDMHAAHERITYERMKRALDAEDLVSQPLLVPLSLAVSEAEAEVAETHGEDLQQLGLTVERIAPETIAVRQIPALLRDADTEQLVRDVLADLIEHGQSDRVEAMTHELLGTMACHGSVRANRQLTIPEMNALLRDMEATERSGQCNHGRPTWTLVTLPELDKLFLRGR
;
A
#
# COMPACT_ATOMS: atom_id res chain seq x y z
N MET A 1 -9.67 11.49 24.87
CA MET A 1 -10.26 11.27 23.52
C MET A 1 -9.22 10.56 22.68
N ILE A 2 -9.57 9.49 21.97
CA ILE A 2 -8.66 8.83 21.02
C ILE A 2 -8.97 9.38 19.62
N ILE A 3 -7.94 9.81 18.92
CA ILE A 3 -8.00 10.25 17.52
C ILE A 3 -7.26 9.22 16.69
N VAL A 4 -7.89 8.74 15.62
CA VAL A 4 -7.32 7.76 14.69
C VAL A 4 -7.12 8.43 13.34
N ASP A 5 -5.92 8.30 12.78
CA ASP A 5 -5.65 8.61 11.38
C ASP A 5 -6.09 7.41 10.53
N MET A 6 -7.23 7.56 9.86
CA MET A 6 -7.82 6.48 9.07
C MET A 6 -6.94 6.05 7.88
N HIS A 7 -6.17 6.99 7.31
CA HIS A 7 -5.28 6.70 6.19
C HIS A 7 -4.11 5.84 6.67
N ALA A 8 -3.38 6.30 7.69
CA ALA A 8 -2.25 5.59 8.28
C ALA A 8 -2.65 4.21 8.84
N ALA A 9 -3.85 4.11 9.45
CA ALA A 9 -4.38 2.84 9.94
C ALA A 9 -4.67 1.87 8.79
N HIS A 10 -5.34 2.34 7.73
CA HIS A 10 -5.70 1.50 6.58
C HIS A 10 -4.46 1.02 5.81
N GLU A 11 -3.47 1.90 5.65
CA GLU A 11 -2.16 1.57 5.07
C GLU A 11 -1.50 0.40 5.84
N ARG A 12 -1.40 0.48 7.17
CA ARG A 12 -0.84 -0.59 7.99
C ARG A 12 -1.64 -1.89 7.87
N ILE A 13 -2.96 -1.83 7.93
CA ILE A 13 -3.82 -3.01 7.81
C ILE A 13 -3.62 -3.69 6.45
N THR A 14 -3.57 -2.91 5.37
CA THR A 14 -3.36 -3.43 4.01
C THR A 14 -1.99 -4.08 3.89
N TYR A 15 -0.93 -3.44 4.38
CA TYR A 15 0.41 -3.97 4.42
C TYR A 15 0.48 -5.33 5.16
N GLU A 16 -0.05 -5.41 6.37
CA GLU A 16 0.00 -6.64 7.16
C GLU A 16 -0.84 -7.76 6.54
N ARG A 17 -1.94 -7.43 5.86
CA ARG A 17 -2.74 -8.42 5.09
C ARG A 17 -1.95 -8.94 3.89
N MET A 18 -1.33 -8.07 3.12
CA MET A 18 -0.51 -8.47 1.97
C MET A 18 0.69 -9.30 2.41
N LYS A 19 1.39 -8.87 3.47
CA LYS A 19 2.53 -9.60 4.02
C LYS A 19 2.13 -11.02 4.45
N ARG A 20 1.05 -11.16 5.23
CA ARG A 20 0.56 -12.49 5.65
C ARG A 20 0.15 -13.36 4.47
N ALA A 21 -0.49 -12.78 3.46
CA ALA A 21 -0.87 -13.51 2.26
C ALA A 21 0.35 -13.96 1.46
N LEU A 22 1.40 -13.14 1.38
CA LEU A 22 2.66 -13.48 0.75
C LEU A 22 3.38 -14.61 1.52
N ASP A 23 3.51 -14.48 2.84
CA ASP A 23 4.15 -15.49 3.72
C ASP A 23 3.43 -16.85 3.66
N ALA A 24 2.11 -16.83 3.42
CA ALA A 24 1.28 -18.03 3.27
C ALA A 24 1.20 -18.56 1.83
N GLU A 25 1.89 -17.93 0.86
CA GLU A 25 1.76 -18.21 -0.58
C GLU A 25 0.32 -18.15 -1.10
N ASP A 26 -0.54 -17.31 -0.49
CA ASP A 26 -1.98 -17.16 -0.77
C ASP A 26 -2.35 -15.74 -1.22
N LEU A 27 -1.42 -15.04 -1.87
CA LEU A 27 -1.66 -13.70 -2.38
C LEU A 27 -2.49 -13.78 -3.68
N VAL A 28 -3.80 -13.54 -3.54
CA VAL A 28 -4.75 -13.60 -4.66
C VAL A 28 -4.56 -12.42 -5.59
N SER A 29 -4.35 -12.71 -6.87
CA SER A 29 -4.32 -11.73 -7.96
C SER A 29 -5.67 -11.65 -8.67
N GLN A 30 -6.02 -10.45 -9.13
CA GLN A 30 -7.21 -10.20 -9.94
C GLN A 30 -6.79 -9.82 -11.36
N PRO A 31 -7.20 -10.59 -12.39
CA PRO A 31 -6.99 -10.19 -13.78
C PRO A 31 -7.82 -8.95 -14.11
N LEU A 32 -7.22 -8.03 -14.86
CA LEU A 32 -7.92 -6.91 -15.45
C LEU A 32 -8.74 -7.38 -16.65
N LEU A 33 -10.00 -6.93 -16.74
CA LEU A 33 -10.87 -7.26 -17.90
C LEU A 33 -10.26 -6.81 -19.22
N VAL A 34 -9.59 -5.66 -19.20
CA VAL A 34 -8.81 -5.14 -20.31
C VAL A 34 -7.42 -4.84 -19.77
N PRO A 35 -6.35 -5.41 -20.34
CA PRO A 35 -5.00 -5.07 -19.94
C PRO A 35 -4.75 -3.57 -20.06
N LEU A 36 -4.12 -2.98 -19.03
CA LEU A 36 -3.77 -1.57 -19.04
C LEU A 36 -2.42 -1.38 -19.73
N SER A 37 -2.40 -0.68 -20.86
CA SER A 37 -1.16 -0.34 -21.56
C SER A 37 -0.64 0.99 -21.06
N LEU A 38 0.63 1.02 -20.64
CA LEU A 38 1.31 2.20 -20.09
C LEU A 38 2.53 2.52 -20.95
N ALA A 39 2.63 3.78 -21.35
CA ALA A 39 3.87 4.32 -21.89
C ALA A 39 4.84 4.60 -20.72
N VAL A 40 6.04 4.06 -20.81
CA VAL A 40 7.10 4.12 -19.81
C VAL A 40 8.42 4.43 -20.50
N SER A 41 9.45 4.74 -19.73
CA SER A 41 10.82 4.82 -20.27
C SER A 41 11.35 3.43 -20.59
N GLU A 42 12.38 3.35 -21.43
CA GLU A 42 13.04 2.07 -21.75
C GLU A 42 13.61 1.42 -20.48
N ALA A 43 14.15 2.22 -19.56
CA ALA A 43 14.68 1.74 -18.28
C ALA A 43 13.57 1.12 -17.38
N GLU A 44 12.41 1.76 -17.30
CA GLU A 44 11.25 1.20 -16.56
C GLU A 44 10.74 -0.10 -17.21
N ALA A 45 10.71 -0.16 -18.55
CA ALA A 45 10.31 -1.37 -19.26
C ALA A 45 11.30 -2.52 -19.05
N GLU A 46 12.61 -2.24 -19.02
CA GLU A 46 13.67 -3.21 -18.74
C GLU A 46 13.59 -3.73 -17.30
N VAL A 47 13.36 -2.86 -16.34
CA VAL A 47 13.19 -3.22 -14.92
C VAL A 47 11.93 -4.08 -14.74
N ALA A 48 10.81 -3.73 -15.39
CA ALA A 48 9.59 -4.52 -15.35
C ALA A 48 9.79 -5.94 -15.90
N GLU A 49 10.59 -6.08 -16.98
CA GLU A 49 10.93 -7.37 -17.60
C GLU A 49 11.88 -8.18 -16.70
N THR A 50 12.91 -7.54 -16.14
CA THR A 50 13.91 -8.17 -15.28
C THR A 50 13.32 -8.69 -13.97
N HIS A 51 12.41 -7.94 -13.35
CA HIS A 51 11.75 -8.26 -12.08
C HIS A 51 10.34 -8.85 -12.26
N GLY A 52 10.05 -9.41 -13.44
CA GLY A 52 8.71 -9.95 -13.74
C GLY A 52 8.27 -11.05 -12.78
N GLU A 53 9.18 -11.93 -12.34
CA GLU A 53 8.89 -13.00 -11.38
C GLU A 53 8.64 -12.44 -9.97
N ASP A 54 9.42 -11.45 -9.53
CA ASP A 54 9.25 -10.79 -8.24
C ASP A 54 7.90 -10.06 -8.18
N LEU A 55 7.57 -9.32 -9.25
CA LEU A 55 6.28 -8.64 -9.40
C LEU A 55 5.12 -9.64 -9.37
N GLN A 56 5.26 -10.78 -10.04
CA GLN A 56 4.24 -11.82 -10.05
C GLN A 56 4.01 -12.43 -8.67
N GLN A 57 5.05 -12.63 -7.87
CA GLN A 57 4.92 -13.08 -6.48
C GLN A 57 4.15 -12.06 -5.63
N LEU A 58 4.28 -10.77 -5.93
CA LEU A 58 3.51 -9.68 -5.31
C LEU A 58 2.11 -9.51 -5.90
N GLY A 59 1.70 -10.39 -6.81
CA GLY A 59 0.38 -10.38 -7.42
C GLY A 59 0.21 -9.38 -8.58
N LEU A 60 1.31 -8.76 -9.05
CA LEU A 60 1.35 -7.89 -10.21
C LEU A 60 1.86 -8.67 -11.42
N THR A 61 1.07 -8.73 -12.51
CA THR A 61 1.57 -9.27 -13.78
C THR A 61 1.76 -8.14 -14.78
N VAL A 62 3.01 -7.84 -15.07
CA VAL A 62 3.43 -6.78 -15.98
C VAL A 62 4.26 -7.40 -17.11
N GLU A 63 3.95 -7.08 -18.35
CA GLU A 63 4.65 -7.58 -19.53
C GLU A 63 5.16 -6.42 -20.37
N ARG A 64 6.41 -6.47 -20.82
CA ARG A 64 6.92 -5.56 -21.84
C ARG A 64 6.37 -5.94 -23.20
N ILE A 65 5.64 -5.02 -23.85
CA ILE A 65 5.03 -5.25 -25.16
C ILE A 65 5.69 -4.45 -26.29
N ALA A 66 6.45 -3.42 -25.94
CA ALA A 66 7.28 -2.63 -26.86
C ALA A 66 8.45 -2.01 -26.08
N PRO A 67 9.47 -1.40 -26.75
CA PRO A 67 10.64 -0.83 -26.05
C PRO A 67 10.28 0.13 -24.92
N GLU A 68 9.27 0.98 -25.09
CA GLU A 68 8.80 1.98 -24.13
C GLU A 68 7.34 1.77 -23.72
N THR A 69 6.88 0.49 -23.71
CA THR A 69 5.48 0.17 -23.38
C THR A 69 5.39 -1.13 -22.61
N ILE A 70 4.64 -1.09 -21.52
CA ILE A 70 4.29 -2.26 -20.73
C ILE A 70 2.78 -2.48 -20.72
N ALA A 71 2.36 -3.71 -20.50
CA ALA A 71 0.96 -4.08 -20.28
C ALA A 71 0.79 -4.68 -18.89
N VAL A 72 -0.11 -4.11 -18.09
CA VAL A 72 -0.51 -4.64 -16.78
C VAL A 72 -1.70 -5.57 -17.00
N ARG A 73 -1.59 -6.83 -16.60
CA ARG A 73 -2.63 -7.85 -16.78
C ARG A 73 -3.35 -8.22 -15.51
N GLN A 74 -2.62 -8.20 -14.38
CA GLN A 74 -3.17 -8.57 -13.08
C GLN A 74 -2.63 -7.64 -12.00
N ILE A 75 -3.44 -7.44 -10.97
CA ILE A 75 -3.10 -6.71 -9.75
C ILE A 75 -3.52 -7.54 -8.53
N PRO A 76 -2.94 -7.31 -7.34
CA PRO A 76 -3.44 -7.93 -6.13
C PRO A 76 -4.90 -7.59 -5.88
N ALA A 77 -5.73 -8.59 -5.54
CA ALA A 77 -7.16 -8.39 -5.30
C ALA A 77 -7.44 -7.40 -4.16
N LEU A 78 -6.52 -7.28 -3.19
CA LEU A 78 -6.58 -6.28 -2.12
C LEU A 78 -6.46 -4.83 -2.62
N LEU A 79 -5.91 -4.62 -3.83
CA LEU A 79 -5.65 -3.32 -4.44
C LEU A 79 -6.59 -3.02 -5.62
N ARG A 80 -7.69 -3.76 -5.77
CA ARG A 80 -8.63 -3.64 -6.90
C ARG A 80 -9.21 -2.23 -7.09
N ASP A 81 -9.32 -1.45 -6.02
CA ASP A 81 -9.86 -0.09 -6.03
C ASP A 81 -8.77 0.99 -6.13
N ALA A 82 -7.49 0.59 -6.25
CA ALA A 82 -6.35 1.49 -6.40
C ALA A 82 -6.27 2.07 -7.82
N ASP A 83 -5.54 3.18 -7.95
CA ASP A 83 -5.11 3.69 -9.24
C ASP A 83 -4.00 2.80 -9.78
N THR A 84 -4.35 1.88 -10.67
CA THR A 84 -3.42 0.86 -11.20
C THR A 84 -2.24 1.48 -11.94
N GLU A 85 -2.45 2.58 -12.69
CA GLU A 85 -1.36 3.25 -13.40
C GLU A 85 -0.33 3.80 -12.42
N GLN A 86 -0.80 4.59 -11.43
CA GLN A 86 0.07 5.20 -10.45
C GLN A 86 0.76 4.13 -9.57
N LEU A 87 0.03 3.08 -9.17
CA LEU A 87 0.58 1.95 -8.45
C LEU A 87 1.80 1.34 -9.17
N VAL A 88 1.64 1.03 -10.46
CA VAL A 88 2.71 0.39 -11.24
C VAL A 88 3.89 1.34 -11.44
N ARG A 89 3.65 2.63 -11.68
CA ARG A 89 4.73 3.62 -11.81
C ARG A 89 5.56 3.74 -10.54
N ASP A 90 4.90 3.79 -9.38
CA ASP A 90 5.60 3.92 -8.10
C ASP A 90 6.38 2.63 -7.76
N VAL A 91 5.81 1.46 -8.04
CA VAL A 91 6.52 0.18 -7.89
C VAL A 91 7.75 0.08 -8.79
N LEU A 92 7.65 0.52 -10.06
CA LEU A 92 8.80 0.54 -10.96
C LEU A 92 9.88 1.55 -10.52
N ALA A 93 9.47 2.70 -9.99
CA ALA A 93 10.40 3.67 -9.44
C ALA A 93 11.19 3.09 -8.25
N ASP A 94 10.53 2.40 -7.33
CA ASP A 94 11.17 1.72 -6.20
C ASP A 94 12.14 0.63 -6.68
N LEU A 95 11.75 -0.15 -7.69
CA LEU A 95 12.63 -1.17 -8.27
C LEU A 95 13.87 -0.57 -8.92
N ILE A 96 13.75 0.59 -9.58
CA ILE A 96 14.91 1.31 -10.15
C ILE A 96 15.85 1.79 -9.03
N GLU A 97 15.28 2.31 -7.94
CA GLU A 97 16.06 2.86 -6.82
C GLU A 97 16.72 1.75 -5.98
N HIS A 98 16.02 0.65 -5.73
CA HIS A 98 16.40 -0.37 -4.76
C HIS A 98 16.68 -1.76 -5.36
N GLY A 99 16.33 -2.00 -6.61
CA GLY A 99 16.41 -3.31 -7.28
C GLY A 99 17.82 -3.89 -7.44
N GLN A 100 18.86 -3.12 -7.11
CA GLN A 100 20.27 -3.60 -7.07
C GLN A 100 20.70 -4.09 -5.67
N SER A 101 19.77 -4.13 -4.72
CA SER A 101 20.08 -4.61 -3.36
C SER A 101 20.11 -6.13 -3.30
N ASP A 102 21.21 -6.70 -2.78
CA ASP A 102 21.35 -8.14 -2.49
C ASP A 102 20.35 -8.66 -1.41
N ARG A 103 19.43 -7.80 -0.95
CA ARG A 103 18.45 -8.13 0.08
C ARG A 103 17.06 -8.19 -0.53
N VAL A 104 16.73 -9.29 -1.19
CA VAL A 104 15.40 -9.56 -1.77
C VAL A 104 14.27 -9.32 -0.76
N GLU A 105 14.46 -9.73 0.49
CA GLU A 105 13.46 -9.55 1.55
C GLU A 105 13.18 -8.06 1.88
N ALA A 106 14.23 -7.22 1.92
CA ALA A 106 14.07 -5.79 2.16
C ALA A 106 13.34 -5.12 1.01
N MET A 107 13.69 -5.44 -0.24
CA MET A 107 13.00 -4.96 -1.44
C MET A 107 11.52 -5.36 -1.42
N THR A 108 11.21 -6.61 -1.12
CA THR A 108 9.83 -7.10 -1.01
C THR A 108 9.01 -6.28 0.00
N HIS A 109 9.59 -5.98 1.16
CA HIS A 109 8.91 -5.18 2.20
C HIS A 109 8.69 -3.72 1.77
N GLU A 110 9.62 -3.11 1.04
CA GLU A 110 9.45 -1.77 0.50
C GLU A 110 8.34 -1.74 -0.55
N LEU A 111 8.36 -2.67 -1.51
CA LEU A 111 7.30 -2.79 -2.51
C LEU A 111 5.92 -3.02 -1.89
N LEU A 112 5.82 -3.89 -0.88
CA LEU A 112 4.57 -4.07 -0.12
C LEU A 112 4.11 -2.78 0.56
N GLY A 113 5.05 -1.97 1.08
CA GLY A 113 4.77 -0.66 1.67
C GLY A 113 4.16 0.30 0.67
N THR A 114 4.79 0.45 -0.49
CA THR A 114 4.31 1.29 -1.61
C THR A 114 2.94 0.81 -2.10
N MET A 115 2.77 -0.49 -2.31
CA MET A 115 1.50 -1.07 -2.74
C MET A 115 0.38 -0.84 -1.70
N ALA A 116 0.67 -0.96 -0.41
CA ALA A 116 -0.29 -0.72 0.67
C ALA A 116 -0.77 0.73 0.72
N CYS A 117 0.11 1.70 0.43
CA CYS A 117 -0.26 3.12 0.31
C CYS A 117 -1.33 3.33 -0.78
N HIS A 118 -1.22 2.64 -1.91
CA HIS A 118 -2.22 2.71 -3.00
C HIS A 118 -3.54 2.06 -2.64
N GLY A 119 -3.54 1.02 -1.79
CA GLY A 119 -4.75 0.37 -1.28
C GLY A 119 -5.45 1.15 -0.17
N SER A 120 -4.84 2.21 0.35
CA SER A 120 -5.39 2.95 1.48
C SER A 120 -6.54 3.86 1.09
N VAL A 121 -7.42 4.13 2.06
CA VAL A 121 -8.52 5.09 1.89
C VAL A 121 -7.95 6.48 1.61
N ARG A 122 -8.37 7.12 0.50
CA ARG A 122 -7.92 8.48 0.16
C ARG A 122 -8.18 9.45 1.33
N ALA A 123 -7.21 10.30 1.63
CA ALA A 123 -7.21 11.20 2.79
C ALA A 123 -8.47 12.11 2.93
N ASN A 124 -9.19 12.36 1.83
CA ASN A 124 -10.40 13.22 1.83
C ASN A 124 -11.71 12.43 1.82
N ARG A 125 -11.69 11.10 1.97
CA ARG A 125 -12.91 10.31 2.06
C ARG A 125 -13.48 10.41 3.47
N GLN A 126 -14.77 10.69 3.56
CA GLN A 126 -15.50 10.58 4.82
C GLN A 126 -16.00 9.14 4.98
N LEU A 127 -15.62 8.51 6.09
CA LEU A 127 -16.11 7.18 6.45
C LEU A 127 -17.50 7.30 7.09
N THR A 128 -18.35 6.35 6.78
CA THR A 128 -19.59 6.14 7.52
C THR A 128 -19.29 5.50 8.89
N ILE A 129 -20.21 5.61 9.85
CA ILE A 129 -20.05 4.98 11.18
C ILE A 129 -19.79 3.47 11.10
N PRO A 130 -20.47 2.67 10.25
CA PRO A 130 -20.12 1.26 10.06
C PRO A 130 -18.69 1.05 9.56
N GLU A 131 -18.22 1.87 8.61
CA GLU A 131 -16.84 1.79 8.09
C GLU A 131 -15.81 2.16 9.17
N MET A 132 -16.09 3.20 9.99
CA MET A 132 -15.24 3.56 11.13
C MET A 132 -15.13 2.40 12.13
N ASN A 133 -16.25 1.75 12.46
CA ASN A 133 -16.25 0.60 13.35
C ASN A 133 -15.50 -0.60 12.75
N ALA A 134 -15.64 -0.87 11.45
CA ALA A 134 -14.90 -1.91 10.76
C ALA A 134 -13.39 -1.65 10.82
N LEU A 135 -12.96 -0.40 10.53
CA LEU A 135 -11.56 -0.01 10.63
C LEU A 135 -10.99 -0.23 12.03
N LEU A 136 -11.73 0.14 13.09
CA LEU A 136 -11.27 -0.07 14.46
C LEU A 136 -11.14 -1.56 14.80
N ARG A 137 -12.06 -2.42 14.34
CA ARG A 137 -11.96 -3.88 14.53
C ARG A 137 -10.75 -4.45 13.77
N ASP A 138 -10.53 -3.98 12.55
CA ASP A 138 -9.36 -4.36 11.76
C ASP A 138 -8.06 -3.94 12.47
N MET A 139 -7.99 -2.72 13.02
CA MET A 139 -6.84 -2.27 13.81
C MET A 139 -6.58 -3.17 15.03
N GLU A 140 -7.63 -3.56 15.75
CA GLU A 140 -7.51 -4.45 16.93
C GLU A 140 -6.98 -5.85 16.55
N ALA A 141 -7.31 -6.32 15.35
CA ALA A 141 -6.88 -7.62 14.82
C ALA A 141 -5.51 -7.58 14.12
N THR A 142 -4.97 -6.38 13.86
CA THR A 142 -3.73 -6.20 13.08
C THR A 142 -2.55 -5.96 14.00
N GLU A 143 -1.47 -6.72 13.78
CA GLU A 143 -0.21 -6.52 14.46
C GLU A 143 0.36 -5.13 14.14
N ARG A 144 1.01 -4.51 15.14
CA ARG A 144 1.64 -3.19 15.01
C ARG A 144 0.72 -2.09 14.48
N SER A 145 -0.60 -2.24 14.63
CA SER A 145 -1.59 -1.26 14.14
C SER A 145 -1.43 0.14 14.74
N GLY A 146 -0.63 0.29 15.79
CA GLY A 146 -0.31 1.59 16.40
C GLY A 146 0.66 2.47 15.59
N GLN A 147 1.28 1.94 14.53
CA GLN A 147 2.23 2.66 13.67
C GLN A 147 2.00 2.32 12.19
N CYS A 148 2.08 3.32 11.32
CA CYS A 148 2.07 3.11 9.86
C CYS A 148 3.42 2.53 9.38
N ASN A 149 3.53 2.21 8.08
CA ASN A 149 4.74 1.65 7.49
C ASN A 149 5.96 2.59 7.61
N HIS A 150 5.72 3.90 7.68
CA HIS A 150 6.74 4.94 7.85
C HIS A 150 7.03 5.26 9.34
N GLY A 151 6.53 4.47 10.29
CA GLY A 151 6.75 4.65 11.72
C GLY A 151 5.93 5.77 12.39
N ARG A 152 4.99 6.40 11.67
CA ARG A 152 4.10 7.43 12.23
C ARG A 152 2.99 6.77 13.06
N PRO A 153 2.57 7.36 14.19
CA PRO A 153 1.43 6.85 14.95
C PRO A 153 0.16 6.84 14.09
N THR A 154 -0.59 5.76 14.15
CA THR A 154 -1.92 5.64 13.52
C THR A 154 -3.04 6.16 14.40
N TRP A 155 -2.78 6.33 15.68
CA TRP A 155 -3.69 6.91 16.64
C TRP A 155 -2.95 7.67 17.73
N THR A 156 -3.64 8.58 18.39
CA THR A 156 -3.12 9.33 19.53
C THR A 156 -4.18 9.51 20.61
N LEU A 157 -3.73 9.63 21.87
CA LEU A 157 -4.60 9.94 23.00
C LEU A 157 -4.48 11.43 23.33
N VAL A 158 -5.61 12.14 23.25
CA VAL A 158 -5.74 13.51 23.73
C VAL A 158 -6.39 13.47 25.10
N THR A 159 -5.63 13.89 26.13
CA THR A 159 -6.10 13.96 27.52
C THR A 159 -7.03 15.16 27.74
N LEU A 160 -7.80 15.15 28.83
CA LEU A 160 -8.66 16.30 29.18
C LEU A 160 -7.83 17.59 29.40
N PRO A 161 -6.68 17.55 30.11
CA PRO A 161 -5.85 18.75 30.25
C PRO A 161 -5.30 19.30 28.93
N GLU A 162 -4.99 18.43 27.95
CA GLU A 162 -4.57 18.87 26.62
C GLU A 162 -5.73 19.51 25.85
N LEU A 163 -6.93 18.91 25.96
CA LEU A 163 -8.14 19.48 25.37
C LEU A 163 -8.47 20.84 25.98
N ASP A 164 -8.39 20.99 27.31
CA ASP A 164 -8.62 22.24 28.01
C ASP A 164 -7.65 23.35 27.57
N LYS A 165 -6.39 23.01 27.31
CA LYS A 165 -5.39 23.95 26.77
C LYS A 165 -5.80 24.50 25.40
N LEU A 166 -6.40 23.67 24.53
CA LEU A 166 -6.87 24.12 23.20
C LEU A 166 -7.96 25.21 23.32
N PHE A 167 -8.74 25.17 24.39
CA PHE A 167 -9.79 26.16 24.69
C PHE A 167 -9.35 27.24 25.68
N LEU A 168 -8.03 27.32 25.98
CA LEU A 168 -7.47 28.25 26.98
C LEU A 168 -8.12 28.13 28.37
N ARG A 169 -8.65 26.94 28.70
CA ARG A 169 -9.19 26.60 30.02
C ARG A 169 -8.07 26.06 30.89
N GLY A 170 -8.08 26.39 32.20
CA GLY A 170 -7.07 25.91 33.16
C GLY A 170 -5.90 26.88 33.39
N ARG A 171 -6.14 28.18 33.24
CA ARG A 171 -5.25 29.23 33.80
C ARG A 171 -5.65 29.54 35.20
#